data_f1c6a9b3c7a3df079f877d4be2c8bd9b
#
_entry.id   f1c6a9b3c7a3df079f877d4be2c8bd9b
#
_cell.length_a   1.000
_cell.length_b   1.000
_cell.length_c   1.000
_cell.angle_alpha   90.00
_cell.angle_beta   90.00
_cell.angle_gamma   90.00
#
_symmetry.space_group_name_H-M   'P 1'
#
loop_
_entity.id
_entity.type
_entity.pdbx_description
1 polymer ?
#
loop_
_entity_poly.entity_id
_entity_poly.type
_entity_poly.pdbx_seq_one_letter_code
_entity_poly.pdbx_strand_id
1 'polypeptide(L)'
;IFAQPDTGEEAFYMINEFVRTGAFDLIVVDSVAALTPASEIDGVKMPGQQAKMMSEQLSQLVGKVNQTKTVIIFINQIRSTMSGLFLSKETTPGGSALKFYSSVRIEVKSGEKIKDGIDTIGKKTTLHTVKNKVSAPYKKPTVINIFGDGFSQEIDVVTTALQLGVVKKLGEWYSFNGQKLGRGIFGVKEYLSHHPSVFNALDNLTREALQFS
;
A
#
# COMPACT_ATOMS: atom_id res chain seq x y z
N ILE A 1 2.53 16.47 10.21
CA ILE A 1 3.52 17.44 9.65
C ILE A 1 3.65 17.13 8.17
N PHE A 2 3.67 18.18 7.36
CA PHE A 2 3.95 18.12 5.92
C PHE A 2 5.24 18.90 5.67
N ALA A 3 6.17 18.31 4.90
CA ALA A 3 7.47 18.90 4.58
C ALA A 3 7.81 18.67 3.10
N GLN A 4 8.46 19.64 2.48
CA GLN A 4 8.92 19.60 1.09
C GLN A 4 10.40 20.00 1.03
N PRO A 5 11.32 19.04 1.29
CA PRO A 5 12.75 19.27 1.16
C PRO A 5 13.16 19.48 -0.29
N ASP A 6 14.17 20.30 -0.54
CA ASP A 6 14.67 20.60 -1.88
C ASP A 6 15.59 19.51 -2.43
N THR A 7 16.27 18.77 -1.56
CA THR A 7 17.23 17.70 -1.94
C THR A 7 16.93 16.37 -1.24
N GLY A 8 17.42 15.27 -1.81
CA GLY A 8 17.33 13.95 -1.20
C GLY A 8 18.08 13.86 0.13
N GLU A 9 19.23 14.52 0.24
CA GLU A 9 20.02 14.59 1.47
C GLU A 9 19.27 15.34 2.57
N GLU A 10 18.62 16.44 2.25
CA GLU A 10 17.78 17.18 3.20
C GLU A 10 16.59 16.36 3.66
N ALA A 11 15.93 15.67 2.74
CA ALA A 11 14.83 14.75 3.07
C ALA A 11 15.28 13.69 4.08
N PHE A 12 16.43 13.04 3.85
CA PHE A 12 16.95 12.04 4.78
C PHE A 12 17.43 12.64 6.10
N TYR A 13 17.96 13.86 6.09
CA TYR A 13 18.27 14.58 7.33
C TYR A 13 17.01 14.77 8.18
N MET A 14 15.93 15.27 7.58
CA MET A 14 14.65 15.46 8.26
C MET A 14 14.07 14.14 8.78
N ILE A 15 14.08 13.08 7.97
CA ILE A 15 13.63 11.74 8.38
C ILE A 15 14.44 11.25 9.60
N ASN A 16 15.77 11.40 9.56
CA ASN A 16 16.63 11.01 10.67
C ASN A 16 16.31 11.76 11.95
N GLU A 17 16.05 13.08 11.87
CA GLU A 17 15.67 13.89 13.04
C GLU A 17 14.29 13.46 13.57
N PHE A 18 13.30 13.23 12.71
CA PHE A 18 11.98 12.75 13.13
C PHE A 18 12.06 11.39 13.81
N VAL A 19 12.83 10.45 13.26
CA VAL A 19 13.06 9.14 13.88
C VAL A 19 13.76 9.29 15.23
N ARG A 20 14.80 10.15 15.32
CA ARG A 20 15.56 10.36 16.55
C ARG A 20 14.70 10.86 17.70
N THR A 21 13.68 11.68 17.43
CA THR A 21 12.77 12.17 18.47
C THR A 21 11.88 11.09 19.06
N GLY A 22 11.62 10.01 18.32
CA GLY A 22 10.64 8.97 18.69
C GLY A 22 9.19 9.48 18.78
N ALA A 23 8.92 10.69 18.27
CA ALA A 23 7.61 11.34 18.36
C ALA A 23 6.67 10.96 17.20
N PHE A 24 7.17 10.22 16.20
CA PHE A 24 6.42 9.85 15.03
C PHE A 24 6.27 8.33 14.90
N ASP A 25 5.05 7.85 14.88
CA ASP A 25 4.75 6.44 14.62
C ASP A 25 4.89 6.08 13.14
N LEU A 26 4.59 7.04 12.25
CA LEU A 26 4.59 6.85 10.79
C LEU A 26 5.20 8.04 10.07
N ILE A 27 6.12 7.75 9.15
CA ILE A 27 6.68 8.69 8.17
C ILE A 27 6.40 8.15 6.76
N VAL A 28 5.88 8.99 5.87
CA VAL A 28 5.63 8.63 4.47
C VAL A 28 6.48 9.50 3.56
N VAL A 29 7.23 8.87 2.67
CA VAL A 29 8.06 9.54 1.64
C VAL A 29 7.41 9.32 0.28
N ASP A 30 6.82 10.38 -0.26
CA ASP A 30 6.16 10.38 -1.57
C ASP A 30 6.81 11.39 -2.51
N SER A 31 7.68 10.94 -3.38
CA SER A 31 8.11 9.59 -3.69
C SER A 31 9.64 9.51 -3.80
N VAL A 32 10.18 8.28 -3.83
CA VAL A 32 11.62 8.05 -4.02
C VAL A 32 12.15 8.71 -5.30
N ALA A 33 11.33 8.81 -6.35
CA ALA A 33 11.70 9.45 -7.61
C ALA A 33 12.02 10.95 -7.45
N ALA A 34 11.46 11.60 -6.42
CA ALA A 34 11.68 13.02 -6.14
C ALA A 34 12.91 13.28 -5.25
N LEU A 35 13.52 12.25 -4.67
CA LEU A 35 14.73 12.38 -3.86
C LEU A 35 15.96 12.61 -4.76
N THR A 36 16.09 13.83 -5.27
CA THR A 36 17.19 14.22 -6.16
C THR A 36 18.43 14.56 -5.32
N PRO A 37 19.62 14.00 -5.62
CA PRO A 37 20.85 14.39 -4.95
C PRO A 37 21.19 15.86 -5.17
N ALA A 38 21.71 16.55 -4.16
CA ALA A 38 22.11 17.96 -4.24
C ALA A 38 23.04 18.21 -5.42
N SER A 39 24.03 17.35 -5.63
CA SER A 39 24.98 17.45 -6.75
C SER A 39 24.31 17.40 -8.13
N GLU A 40 23.19 16.69 -8.27
CA GLU A 40 22.43 16.64 -9.52
C GLU A 40 21.64 17.96 -9.76
N ILE A 41 21.18 18.59 -8.68
CA ILE A 41 20.53 19.91 -8.73
C ILE A 41 21.56 20.98 -9.15
N ASP A 42 22.78 20.89 -8.64
CA ASP A 42 23.90 21.78 -9.01
C ASP A 42 24.44 21.53 -10.44
N GLY A 43 23.81 20.67 -11.21
CA GLY A 43 24.13 20.40 -12.61
C GLY A 43 25.15 19.28 -12.85
N VAL A 44 25.64 18.65 -11.80
CA VAL A 44 26.59 17.51 -11.91
C VAL A 44 25.80 16.21 -12.05
N LYS A 45 25.54 15.78 -13.28
CA LYS A 45 24.81 14.53 -13.57
C LYS A 45 25.79 13.37 -13.76
N MET A 46 25.89 12.49 -12.76
CA MET A 46 26.63 11.24 -12.86
C MET A 46 25.70 10.04 -12.67
N PRO A 47 25.82 8.99 -13.49
CA PRO A 47 25.00 7.79 -13.35
C PRO A 47 25.10 7.19 -11.94
N GLY A 48 23.94 6.88 -11.35
CA GLY A 48 23.88 6.16 -10.08
C GLY A 48 24.02 7.01 -8.81
N GLN A 49 24.12 8.34 -8.89
CA GLN A 49 24.20 9.22 -7.71
C GLN A 49 23.03 9.01 -6.75
N GLN A 50 21.81 8.99 -7.25
CA GLN A 50 20.62 8.72 -6.42
C GLN A 50 20.69 7.34 -5.75
N ALA A 51 21.15 6.31 -6.46
CA ALA A 51 21.29 4.97 -5.90
C ALA A 51 22.35 4.90 -4.79
N LYS A 52 23.46 5.64 -4.96
CA LYS A 52 24.53 5.77 -3.95
C LYS A 52 23.99 6.47 -2.71
N MET A 53 23.41 7.64 -2.85
CA MET A 53 22.78 8.40 -1.76
C MET A 53 21.76 7.52 -1.00
N MET A 54 20.85 6.87 -1.69
CA MET A 54 19.86 5.97 -1.09
C MET A 54 20.51 4.85 -0.29
N SER A 55 21.56 4.24 -0.80
CA SER A 55 22.27 3.15 -0.11
C SER A 55 22.94 3.62 1.19
N GLU A 56 23.61 4.76 1.15
CA GLU A 56 24.29 5.36 2.29
C GLU A 56 23.29 5.78 3.37
N GLN A 57 22.25 6.50 2.99
CA GLN A 57 21.25 7.02 3.92
C GLN A 57 20.38 5.92 4.56
N LEU A 58 19.97 4.93 3.77
CA LEU A 58 19.18 3.82 4.30
C LEU A 58 19.99 2.94 5.26
N SER A 59 21.29 2.75 5.03
CA SER A 59 22.13 1.98 5.93
C SER A 59 22.21 2.59 7.33
N GLN A 60 22.24 3.91 7.42
CA GLN A 60 22.25 4.65 8.68
C GLN A 60 20.89 4.68 9.37
N LEU A 61 19.81 4.70 8.57
CA LEU A 61 18.44 4.86 9.05
C LEU A 61 17.90 3.59 9.72
N VAL A 62 18.21 2.41 9.18
CA VAL A 62 17.64 1.12 9.62
C VAL A 62 17.90 0.85 11.11
N GLY A 63 19.09 1.13 11.61
CA GLY A 63 19.41 0.92 13.02
C GLY A 63 18.57 1.81 13.96
N LYS A 64 18.36 3.06 13.57
CA LYS A 64 17.58 4.03 14.35
C LYS A 64 16.10 3.70 14.36
N VAL A 65 15.54 3.34 13.21
CA VAL A 65 14.11 2.97 13.06
C VAL A 65 13.74 1.78 13.95
N ASN A 66 14.64 0.79 14.05
CA ASN A 66 14.41 -0.37 14.93
C ASN A 66 14.33 0.01 16.42
N GLN A 67 15.05 1.05 16.83
CA GLN A 67 15.06 1.51 18.23
C GLN A 67 13.80 2.30 18.58
N THR A 68 13.31 3.14 17.68
CA THR A 68 12.17 4.03 17.91
C THR A 68 10.81 3.41 17.56
N LYS A 69 10.79 2.25 16.89
CA LYS A 69 9.59 1.58 16.37
C LYS A 69 8.79 2.43 15.36
N THR A 70 9.40 3.45 14.80
CA THR A 70 8.80 4.27 13.75
C THR A 70 8.63 3.45 12.46
N VAL A 71 7.46 3.50 11.84
CA VAL A 71 7.25 2.91 10.52
C VAL A 71 7.59 3.94 9.45
N ILE A 72 8.39 3.56 8.44
CA ILE A 72 8.66 4.42 7.30
C ILE A 72 8.15 3.74 6.03
N ILE A 73 7.30 4.45 5.29
CA ILE A 73 6.77 4.01 3.99
C ILE A 73 7.44 4.83 2.88
N PHE A 74 8.18 4.15 2.01
CA PHE A 74 8.69 4.74 0.77
C PHE A 74 7.79 4.38 -0.40
N ILE A 75 7.17 5.37 -1.01
CA ILE A 75 6.41 5.21 -2.24
C ILE A 75 7.39 5.26 -3.41
N ASN A 76 7.31 4.26 -4.29
CA ASN A 76 8.18 4.18 -5.46
C ASN A 76 7.39 3.81 -6.72
N GLN A 77 7.93 4.16 -7.88
CA GLN A 77 7.34 3.85 -9.17
C GLN A 77 8.09 2.68 -9.82
N ILE A 78 7.36 1.78 -10.46
CA ILE A 78 7.93 0.74 -11.30
C ILE A 78 8.01 1.28 -12.73
N ARG A 79 9.19 1.24 -13.33
CA ARG A 79 9.42 1.58 -14.73
C ARG A 79 9.83 0.32 -15.49
N SER A 80 9.15 0.06 -16.60
CA SER A 80 9.55 -0.99 -17.53
C SER A 80 10.65 -0.44 -18.44
N THR A 81 11.85 -0.98 -18.37
CA THR A 81 12.89 -0.69 -19.35
C THR A 81 12.79 -1.70 -20.48
N MET A 82 12.52 -1.22 -21.68
CA MET A 82 12.67 -2.02 -22.90
C MET A 82 14.19 -2.18 -23.17
N SER A 83 14.77 -3.25 -22.67
CA SER A 83 16.12 -3.64 -23.09
C SER A 83 16.04 -4.95 -23.82
N GLY A 84 16.21 -4.88 -25.16
CA GLY A 84 16.51 -5.97 -26.11
C GLY A 84 15.79 -7.31 -25.94
N LEU A 85 15.23 -7.71 -27.01
CA LEU A 85 14.60 -8.95 -27.48
C LEU A 85 13.77 -9.85 -26.54
N PHE A 86 13.93 -9.97 -25.23
CA PHE A 86 13.13 -10.96 -24.47
C PHE A 86 12.86 -10.73 -22.99
N LEU A 87 13.30 -9.66 -22.34
CA LEU A 87 13.02 -9.45 -20.90
C LEU A 87 12.81 -7.97 -20.57
N SER A 88 11.58 -7.60 -20.30
CA SER A 88 11.27 -6.33 -19.63
C SER A 88 11.82 -6.36 -18.19
N LYS A 89 12.97 -5.75 -17.98
CA LYS A 89 13.53 -5.62 -16.63
C LYS A 89 12.84 -4.46 -15.93
N GLU A 90 12.01 -4.79 -14.95
CA GLU A 90 11.42 -3.77 -14.07
C GLU A 90 12.50 -3.11 -13.22
N THR A 91 12.65 -1.81 -13.37
CA THR A 91 13.55 -0.99 -12.56
C THR A 91 12.78 0.01 -11.73
N THR A 92 13.33 0.36 -10.59
CA THR A 92 12.76 1.38 -9.69
C THR A 92 13.79 2.50 -9.49
N PRO A 93 13.37 3.78 -9.43
CA PRO A 93 14.24 4.87 -8.99
C PRO A 93 14.90 4.56 -7.63
N GLY A 94 16.08 5.14 -7.39
CA GLY A 94 16.83 4.92 -6.16
C GLY A 94 17.61 3.61 -6.10
N GLY A 95 17.72 2.86 -7.20
CA GLY A 95 18.53 1.65 -7.29
C GLY A 95 17.96 0.46 -6.50
N SER A 96 18.84 -0.40 -6.00
CA SER A 96 18.46 -1.64 -5.30
C SER A 96 18.41 -1.52 -3.78
N ALA A 97 18.81 -0.41 -3.18
CA ALA A 97 18.96 -0.26 -1.74
C ALA A 97 17.64 -0.57 -0.98
N LEU A 98 16.52 0.00 -1.40
CA LEU A 98 15.21 -0.30 -0.81
C LEU A 98 14.82 -1.79 -0.90
N LYS A 99 15.25 -2.50 -1.95
CA LYS A 99 15.00 -3.94 -2.08
C LYS A 99 15.66 -4.73 -0.97
N PHE A 100 16.82 -4.31 -0.51
CA PHE A 100 17.57 -4.97 0.56
C PHE A 100 17.12 -4.53 1.94
N TYR A 101 16.99 -3.22 2.18
CA TYR A 101 16.71 -2.67 3.52
C TYR A 101 15.25 -2.81 3.95
N SER A 102 14.27 -2.78 3.04
CA SER A 102 12.86 -2.91 3.41
C SER A 102 12.53 -4.24 4.10
N SER A 103 11.69 -4.19 5.12
CA SER A 103 11.12 -5.38 5.78
C SER A 103 9.95 -5.94 4.99
N VAL A 104 9.12 -5.08 4.42
CA VAL A 104 7.97 -5.43 3.59
C VAL A 104 8.06 -4.67 2.26
N ARG A 105 7.72 -5.34 1.16
CA ARG A 105 7.56 -4.72 -0.15
C ARG A 105 6.24 -5.18 -0.76
N ILE A 106 5.44 -4.21 -1.18
CA ILE A 106 4.14 -4.44 -1.78
C ILE A 106 4.13 -3.80 -3.17
N GLU A 107 3.83 -4.61 -4.18
CA GLU A 107 3.51 -4.11 -5.52
C GLU A 107 2.01 -3.84 -5.60
N VAL A 108 1.66 -2.63 -6.01
CA VAL A 108 0.27 -2.21 -6.21
C VAL A 108 -0.04 -2.30 -7.70
N LYS A 109 -0.90 -3.24 -8.07
CA LYS A 109 -1.29 -3.47 -9.47
C LYS A 109 -2.73 -3.07 -9.70
N SER A 110 -2.94 -2.17 -10.67
CA SER A 110 -4.28 -1.79 -11.13
C SER A 110 -4.88 -2.92 -11.97
N GLY A 111 -6.09 -3.35 -11.62
CA GLY A 111 -6.85 -4.39 -12.31
C GLY A 111 -8.06 -3.84 -13.05
N GLU A 112 -9.13 -4.63 -13.10
CA GLU A 112 -10.37 -4.32 -13.81
C GLU A 112 -11.03 -3.05 -13.28
N LYS A 113 -11.60 -2.27 -14.20
CA LYS A 113 -12.44 -1.11 -13.89
C LYS A 113 -13.78 -1.58 -13.34
N ILE A 114 -14.27 -0.90 -12.31
CA ILE A 114 -15.60 -1.10 -11.75
C ILE A 114 -16.50 -0.01 -12.31
N LYS A 115 -17.64 -0.44 -12.85
CA LYS A 115 -18.60 0.46 -13.50
C LYS A 115 -19.91 0.49 -12.72
N ASP A 116 -20.54 1.65 -12.73
CA ASP A 116 -21.95 1.83 -12.40
C ASP A 116 -22.64 2.42 -13.63
N GLY A 117 -23.44 1.60 -14.31
CA GLY A 117 -23.94 1.93 -15.65
C GLY A 117 -22.80 2.13 -16.65
N ILE A 118 -22.69 3.33 -17.22
CA ILE A 118 -21.65 3.72 -18.17
C ILE A 118 -20.39 4.28 -17.50
N ASP A 119 -20.49 4.73 -16.25
CA ASP A 119 -19.43 5.42 -15.55
C ASP A 119 -18.46 4.46 -14.88
N THR A 120 -17.16 4.80 -14.94
CA THR A 120 -16.14 4.09 -14.19
C THR A 120 -16.00 4.73 -12.82
N ILE A 121 -16.46 4.05 -11.78
CA ILE A 121 -16.47 4.54 -10.39
C ILE A 121 -15.30 4.06 -9.55
N GLY A 122 -14.54 3.11 -10.04
CA GLY A 122 -13.42 2.55 -9.31
C GLY A 122 -12.66 1.50 -10.09
N LYS A 123 -11.77 0.82 -9.39
CA LYS A 123 -10.99 -0.29 -9.94
C LYS A 123 -10.66 -1.34 -8.88
N LYS A 124 -10.52 -2.58 -9.29
CA LYS A 124 -9.86 -3.61 -8.50
C LYS A 124 -8.36 -3.29 -8.42
N THR A 125 -7.79 -3.46 -7.24
CA THR A 125 -6.35 -3.23 -7.01
C THR A 125 -5.79 -4.45 -6.32
N THR A 126 -4.77 -5.07 -6.90
CA THR A 126 -4.07 -6.21 -6.31
C THR A 126 -2.83 -5.72 -5.57
N LEU A 127 -2.70 -6.11 -4.30
CA LEU A 127 -1.58 -5.81 -3.42
C LEU A 127 -0.69 -7.06 -3.33
N HIS A 128 0.35 -7.14 -4.17
CA HIS A 128 1.25 -8.29 -4.19
C HIS A 128 2.41 -8.09 -3.21
N THR A 129 2.45 -8.85 -2.15
CA THR A 129 3.54 -8.84 -1.16
C THR A 129 4.75 -9.59 -1.70
N VAL A 130 5.65 -8.89 -2.40
CA VAL A 130 6.84 -9.50 -3.02
C VAL A 130 7.98 -9.77 -2.04
N LYS A 131 7.96 -9.15 -0.87
CA LYS A 131 8.87 -9.38 0.25
C LYS A 131 8.15 -9.16 1.56
N ASN A 132 8.31 -10.07 2.49
CA ASN A 132 7.81 -9.92 3.86
C ASN A 132 8.75 -10.65 4.83
N LYS A 133 9.34 -9.91 5.77
CA LYS A 133 10.21 -10.46 6.83
C LYS A 133 9.47 -10.76 8.13
N VAL A 134 8.21 -10.31 8.25
CA VAL A 134 7.41 -10.41 9.48
C VAL A 134 6.23 -11.39 9.35
N SER A 135 5.95 -11.88 8.13
CA SER A 135 4.91 -12.88 7.85
C SER A 135 5.18 -13.57 6.50
N ALA A 136 4.31 -14.49 6.09
CA ALA A 136 4.41 -15.17 4.80
C ALA A 136 4.37 -14.18 3.61
N PRO A 137 5.37 -14.21 2.71
CA PRO A 137 5.39 -13.39 1.50
C PRO A 137 4.46 -13.97 0.42
N TYR A 138 4.42 -13.29 -0.73
CA TYR A 138 3.74 -13.69 -1.98
C TYR A 138 2.22 -13.74 -1.92
N LYS A 139 1.60 -13.24 -0.85
CA LYS A 139 0.15 -13.04 -0.81
C LYS A 139 -0.27 -11.96 -1.80
N LYS A 140 -1.45 -12.11 -2.40
CA LYS A 140 -1.99 -11.22 -3.44
C LYS A 140 -3.46 -10.87 -3.16
N PRO A 141 -3.78 -10.22 -2.04
CA PRO A 141 -5.13 -9.76 -1.82
C PRO A 141 -5.53 -8.74 -2.90
N THR A 142 -6.80 -8.78 -3.27
CA THR A 142 -7.40 -7.82 -4.20
C THR A 142 -8.45 -7.02 -3.44
N VAL A 143 -8.33 -5.71 -3.47
CA VAL A 143 -9.22 -4.74 -2.83
C VAL A 143 -9.87 -3.84 -3.87
N ILE A 144 -10.99 -3.22 -3.51
CA ILE A 144 -11.70 -2.28 -4.38
C ILE A 144 -11.30 -0.85 -3.99
N ASN A 145 -10.76 -0.12 -4.96
CA ASN A 145 -10.47 1.29 -4.86
C ASN A 145 -11.57 2.08 -5.57
N ILE A 146 -12.35 2.85 -4.82
CA ILE A 146 -13.42 3.72 -5.32
C ILE A 146 -12.85 5.12 -5.51
N PHE A 147 -13.09 5.73 -6.67
CA PHE A 147 -12.58 7.06 -6.96
C PHE A 147 -13.23 8.10 -6.06
N GLY A 148 -12.39 8.93 -5.43
CA GLY A 148 -12.83 9.93 -4.46
C GLY A 148 -13.01 9.42 -3.02
N ASP A 149 -13.19 8.09 -2.83
CA ASP A 149 -13.43 7.45 -1.53
C ASP A 149 -12.24 6.58 -1.04
N GLY A 150 -11.46 6.04 -2.01
CA GLY A 150 -10.32 5.19 -1.70
C GLY A 150 -10.69 3.72 -1.51
N PHE A 151 -9.98 3.00 -0.64
CA PHE A 151 -10.25 1.60 -0.31
C PHE A 151 -11.43 1.51 0.67
N SER A 152 -12.49 0.77 0.27
CA SER A 152 -13.65 0.59 1.14
C SER A 152 -13.46 -0.60 2.07
N GLN A 153 -13.45 -0.32 3.38
CA GLN A 153 -13.38 -1.36 4.41
C GLN A 153 -14.60 -2.26 4.39
N GLU A 154 -15.79 -1.69 4.16
CA GLU A 154 -17.05 -2.43 4.13
C GLU A 154 -17.04 -3.47 3.00
N ILE A 155 -16.58 -3.08 1.81
CA ILE A 155 -16.50 -3.99 0.67
C ILE A 155 -15.46 -5.09 0.93
N ASP A 156 -14.31 -4.72 1.51
CA ASP A 156 -13.24 -5.67 1.80
C ASP A 156 -13.69 -6.73 2.82
N VAL A 157 -14.30 -6.29 3.93
CA VAL A 157 -14.86 -7.18 4.95
C VAL A 157 -15.93 -8.09 4.36
N VAL A 158 -16.91 -7.55 3.60
CA VAL A 158 -17.99 -8.37 3.01
C VAL A 158 -17.45 -9.38 1.99
N THR A 159 -16.48 -8.98 1.18
CA THR A 159 -15.88 -9.87 0.18
C THR A 159 -15.14 -11.02 0.86
N THR A 160 -14.38 -10.73 1.90
CA THR A 160 -13.68 -11.71 2.70
C THR A 160 -14.66 -12.62 3.47
N ALA A 161 -15.67 -12.04 4.10
CA ALA A 161 -16.72 -12.75 4.83
C ALA A 161 -17.51 -13.71 3.92
N LEU A 162 -17.74 -13.32 2.67
CA LEU A 162 -18.36 -14.18 1.68
C LEU A 162 -17.48 -15.39 1.32
N GLN A 163 -16.18 -15.19 1.15
CA GLN A 163 -15.24 -16.28 0.88
C GLN A 163 -15.13 -17.26 2.05
N LEU A 164 -15.27 -16.78 3.27
CA LEU A 164 -15.25 -17.59 4.49
C LEU A 164 -16.62 -18.18 4.87
N GLY A 165 -17.68 -17.89 4.12
CA GLY A 165 -19.03 -18.39 4.39
C GLY A 165 -19.76 -17.69 5.54
N VAL A 166 -19.19 -16.63 6.13
CA VAL A 166 -19.82 -15.80 7.18
C VAL A 166 -20.99 -14.99 6.60
N VAL A 167 -20.82 -14.46 5.40
CA VAL A 167 -21.88 -13.82 4.60
C VAL A 167 -22.38 -14.81 3.56
N LYS A 168 -23.69 -14.85 3.33
CA LYS A 168 -24.31 -15.64 2.27
C LYS A 168 -24.76 -14.72 1.15
N LYS A 169 -24.63 -15.21 -0.09
CA LYS A 169 -25.12 -14.52 -1.29
C LYS A 169 -26.11 -15.41 -2.02
N LEU A 170 -27.33 -14.89 -2.28
CA LEU A 170 -28.35 -15.54 -3.08
C LEU A 170 -28.80 -14.58 -4.20
N GLY A 171 -28.44 -14.93 -5.45
CA GLY A 171 -28.55 -14.00 -6.56
C GLY A 171 -27.70 -12.75 -6.32
N GLU A 172 -28.34 -11.59 -6.31
CA GLU A 172 -27.66 -10.30 -6.00
C GLU A 172 -27.76 -9.89 -4.53
N TRP A 173 -28.49 -10.65 -3.70
CA TRP A 173 -28.73 -10.30 -2.30
C TRP A 173 -27.69 -10.90 -1.38
N TYR A 174 -27.16 -10.06 -0.49
CA TYR A 174 -26.24 -10.45 0.58
C TYR A 174 -26.98 -10.51 1.90
N SER A 175 -26.66 -11.49 2.73
CA SER A 175 -27.26 -11.66 4.06
C SER A 175 -26.22 -12.11 5.10
N PHE A 176 -26.42 -11.65 6.32
CA PHE A 176 -25.59 -11.98 7.49
C PHE A 176 -26.53 -12.30 8.66
N ASN A 177 -26.34 -13.46 9.31
CA ASN A 177 -27.19 -13.94 10.40
C ASN A 177 -28.70 -13.92 10.10
N GLY A 178 -29.07 -14.24 8.86
CA GLY A 178 -30.48 -14.18 8.40
C GLY A 178 -31.00 -12.80 8.03
N GLN A 179 -30.27 -11.74 8.32
CA GLN A 179 -30.62 -10.36 7.97
C GLN A 179 -30.10 -10.00 6.59
N LYS A 180 -30.93 -9.37 5.75
CA LYS A 180 -30.49 -8.83 4.46
C LYS A 180 -29.64 -7.59 4.67
N LEU A 181 -28.44 -7.57 4.05
CA LEU A 181 -27.54 -6.43 4.08
C LEU A 181 -27.77 -5.47 2.91
N GLY A 182 -28.11 -6.00 1.73
CA GLY A 182 -28.31 -5.18 0.54
C GLY A 182 -28.29 -5.98 -0.76
N ARG A 183 -28.64 -5.30 -1.87
CA ARG A 183 -28.53 -5.81 -3.23
C ARG A 183 -27.27 -5.30 -3.89
N GLY A 184 -26.43 -6.20 -4.40
CA GLY A 184 -25.13 -5.86 -4.96
C GLY A 184 -24.14 -5.37 -3.89
N ILE A 185 -22.87 -5.33 -4.23
CA ILE A 185 -21.81 -4.99 -3.27
C ILE A 185 -21.89 -3.53 -2.79
N PHE A 186 -22.33 -2.63 -3.65
CA PHE A 186 -22.45 -1.20 -3.31
C PHE A 186 -23.67 -0.94 -2.39
N GLY A 187 -24.79 -1.63 -2.60
CA GLY A 187 -25.92 -1.55 -1.67
C GLY A 187 -25.58 -2.11 -0.29
N VAL A 188 -24.71 -3.12 -0.22
CA VAL A 188 -24.19 -3.62 1.07
C VAL A 188 -23.25 -2.61 1.71
N LYS A 189 -22.35 -1.97 0.95
CA LYS A 189 -21.47 -0.89 1.45
C LYS A 189 -22.31 0.22 2.08
N GLU A 190 -23.32 0.72 1.35
CA GLU A 190 -24.20 1.78 1.82
C GLU A 190 -24.94 1.37 3.11
N TYR A 191 -25.47 0.16 3.15
CA TYR A 191 -26.13 -0.37 4.35
C TYR A 191 -25.17 -0.40 5.54
N LEU A 192 -23.98 -0.95 5.39
CA LEU A 192 -23.01 -1.08 6.48
C LEU A 192 -22.44 0.27 6.95
N SER A 193 -22.29 1.25 6.08
CA SER A 193 -21.88 2.60 6.46
C SER A 193 -22.90 3.29 7.37
N HIS A 194 -24.21 2.99 7.20
CA HIS A 194 -25.27 3.50 8.06
C HIS A 194 -25.57 2.62 9.29
N HIS A 195 -24.96 1.42 9.38
CA HIS A 195 -25.17 0.46 10.47
C HIS A 195 -23.84 -0.01 11.07
N PRO A 196 -23.09 0.86 11.79
CA PRO A 196 -21.75 0.54 12.31
C PRO A 196 -21.75 -0.67 13.26
N SER A 197 -22.80 -0.92 14.00
CA SER A 197 -22.92 -2.09 14.89
C SER A 197 -22.90 -3.41 14.12
N VAL A 198 -23.61 -3.45 12.97
CA VAL A 198 -23.63 -4.63 12.08
C VAL A 198 -22.27 -4.80 11.41
N PHE A 199 -21.65 -3.71 10.96
CA PHE A 199 -20.32 -3.73 10.39
C PHE A 199 -19.28 -4.29 11.39
N ASN A 200 -19.25 -3.79 12.62
CA ASN A 200 -18.33 -4.25 13.65
C ASN A 200 -18.53 -5.73 14.00
N ALA A 201 -19.77 -6.20 14.10
CA ALA A 201 -20.07 -7.61 14.35
C ALA A 201 -19.57 -8.49 13.19
N LEU A 202 -19.78 -8.04 11.95
CA LEU A 202 -19.34 -8.75 10.76
C LEU A 202 -17.79 -8.78 10.65
N ASP A 203 -17.13 -7.65 10.90
CA ASP A 203 -15.66 -7.55 10.87
C ASP A 203 -15.03 -8.47 11.92
N ASN A 204 -15.54 -8.47 13.15
CA ASN A 204 -15.04 -9.33 14.24
C ASN A 204 -15.13 -10.82 13.86
N LEU A 205 -16.31 -11.28 13.42
CA LEU A 205 -16.49 -12.67 13.00
C LEU A 205 -15.64 -13.05 11.79
N THR A 206 -15.45 -12.11 10.86
CA THR A 206 -14.57 -12.34 9.70
C THR A 206 -13.13 -12.49 10.13
N ARG A 207 -12.65 -11.67 11.07
CA ARG A 207 -11.29 -11.77 11.62
C ARG A 207 -11.09 -13.04 12.42
N GLU A 208 -12.07 -13.47 13.21
CA GLU A 208 -12.02 -14.74 13.91
C GLU A 208 -11.91 -15.91 12.92
N ALA A 209 -12.76 -15.92 11.89
CA ALA A 209 -12.71 -16.97 10.86
C ALA A 209 -11.39 -17.00 10.09
N LEU A 210 -10.72 -15.86 9.89
CA LEU A 210 -9.39 -15.78 9.26
C LEU A 210 -8.27 -16.38 10.10
N GLN A 211 -8.42 -16.41 11.43
CA GLN A 211 -7.40 -17.00 12.34
C GLN A 211 -7.39 -18.52 12.30
N PHE A 212 -8.50 -19.12 11.87
CA PHE A 212 -8.68 -20.58 11.80
C PHE A 212 -8.62 -21.12 10.36
N SER A 213 -8.38 -20.29 9.36
CA SER A 213 -8.23 -20.66 7.94
C SER A 213 -6.75 -20.62 7.51
#